data_5770f60d8693b9b878719f5254f0a810
#
_entry.id   5770f60d8693b9b878719f5254f0a810
#
_cell.length_a   1.000
_cell.length_b   1.000
_cell.length_c   1.000
_cell.angle_alpha   90.00
_cell.angle_beta   90.00
_cell.angle_gamma   90.00
#
_symmetry.space_group_name_H-M   'P 1'
#
loop_
_entity.id
_entity.type
_entity.pdbx_description
1 polymer ?
#
loop_
_entity_poly.entity_id
_entity_poly.type
_entity_poly.pdbx_seq_one_letter_code
_entity_poly.pdbx_strand_id
1 'polypeptide(L)'
;MADVLKKVPVREQDPKVRATNFEEVCYGYNMEEAMEEASRCIGCKNAKCIQGCPVSINIPGFIGKIKEGDIEGAYEVIGESSALPAICGRVCPQESQCECKCIRGLKGEPVSIGKLERFVADYALENDIKPKKAEKTNGHKVAVIGSGPSGLTCAGDLAKLGYEVTVFEALHELGGVLVYGIPEFRLPKEKVVKKEIEKVKELGVKFETNVVIGKSTTIDQLMEEEDFEAVFIGSGAGLPMFMGIPGETANGVMSANEYLTRSNLMKAFDDSYDTPIAAGNKVAVIGGGNVAMDAARTALRLGAEVHIVYRRSEAELPARVEEVHHAKEEGVIFDLLQNPTEILVDENGWVKGIKIIKMELGEPDASGRRRPVEVPGSEYEIECDTVIMSLGTSPNPLISSTTEGLDINKWQCIVAEEETGATSKEGVYAGGDAVTGAATVILAMGAGKTAADAINKYIMSKK
;
A
#
# COMPACT_ATOMS: atom_id res chain seq x y z
N MET A 1 33.43 15.32 -7.49
CA MET A 1 33.04 14.00 -8.02
C MET A 1 32.10 13.38 -7.00
N ALA A 2 30.92 12.93 -7.44
CA ALA A 2 29.99 12.24 -6.56
C ALA A 2 30.66 11.02 -5.90
N ASP A 3 30.39 10.77 -4.62
CA ASP A 3 30.83 9.55 -3.97
C ASP A 3 30.01 8.38 -4.50
N VAL A 4 30.55 7.66 -5.48
CA VAL A 4 29.87 6.53 -6.13
C VAL A 4 29.49 5.40 -5.19
N LEU A 5 30.02 5.39 -3.95
CA LEU A 5 29.75 4.36 -2.94
C LEU A 5 28.58 4.72 -2.01
N LYS A 6 28.20 5.99 -1.92
CA LYS A 6 27.11 6.46 -1.06
C LYS A 6 25.95 7.00 -1.89
N LYS A 7 24.74 6.86 -1.37
CA LYS A 7 23.54 7.51 -1.92
C LYS A 7 23.63 9.03 -1.75
N VAL A 8 23.03 9.76 -2.68
CA VAL A 8 22.76 11.18 -2.45
C VAL A 8 21.70 11.27 -1.35
N PRO A 9 21.95 12.04 -0.27
CA PRO A 9 20.98 12.16 0.83
C PRO A 9 19.66 12.75 0.34
N VAL A 10 18.55 12.21 0.83
CA VAL A 10 17.22 12.76 0.56
C VAL A 10 16.92 13.84 1.60
N ARG A 11 16.37 14.95 1.16
CA ARG A 11 15.95 16.04 2.05
C ARG A 11 14.63 15.69 2.72
N GLU A 12 14.57 15.90 4.03
CA GLU A 12 13.42 15.61 4.87
C GLU A 12 13.15 16.74 5.86
N GLN A 13 11.92 16.77 6.37
CA GLN A 13 11.60 17.67 7.50
C GLN A 13 12.37 17.26 8.75
N ASP A 14 12.75 18.23 9.57
CA ASP A 14 13.31 17.97 10.91
C ASP A 14 12.36 17.07 11.72
N PRO A 15 12.86 16.02 12.41
CA PRO A 15 12.01 15.06 13.13
C PRO A 15 11.04 15.69 14.14
N LYS A 16 11.47 16.72 14.86
CA LYS A 16 10.62 17.42 15.85
C LYS A 16 9.53 18.26 15.18
N VAL A 17 9.82 18.79 14.00
CA VAL A 17 8.85 19.57 13.21
C VAL A 17 7.84 18.64 12.56
N ARG A 18 8.30 17.59 11.88
CA ARG A 18 7.41 16.66 11.18
C ARG A 18 6.49 15.85 12.12
N ALA A 19 6.91 15.66 13.37
CA ALA A 19 6.08 15.02 14.41
C ALA A 19 4.82 15.81 14.80
N THR A 20 4.70 17.07 14.39
CA THR A 20 3.60 17.98 14.77
C THR A 20 2.73 18.43 13.62
N ASN A 21 2.95 17.89 12.40
CA ASN A 21 2.18 18.28 11.23
C ASN A 21 1.92 17.09 10.30
N PHE A 22 1.00 17.26 9.34
CA PHE A 22 0.64 16.22 8.35
C PHE A 22 1.23 16.49 6.96
N GLU A 23 2.15 17.45 6.82
CA GLU A 23 2.86 17.69 5.58
C GLU A 23 3.79 16.51 5.22
N GLU A 24 4.04 16.32 3.93
CA GLU A 24 4.89 15.23 3.45
C GLU A 24 6.29 15.28 4.08
N VAL A 25 6.74 14.18 4.66
CA VAL A 25 8.01 14.06 5.40
C VAL A 25 9.21 14.26 4.48
N CYS A 26 9.25 13.53 3.36
CA CYS A 26 10.35 13.59 2.39
C CYS A 26 10.06 14.66 1.33
N TYR A 27 11.03 15.53 1.04
CA TYR A 27 10.93 16.51 -0.06
C TYR A 27 11.32 15.91 -1.43
N GLY A 28 11.98 14.74 -1.45
CA GLY A 28 12.51 14.14 -2.67
C GLY A 28 13.77 14.83 -3.19
N TYR A 29 14.22 14.44 -4.39
CA TYR A 29 15.35 15.04 -5.09
C TYR A 29 14.92 16.24 -5.92
N ASN A 30 15.81 17.25 -6.03
CA ASN A 30 15.78 18.23 -7.10
C ASN A 30 16.51 17.68 -8.34
N MET A 31 16.57 18.45 -9.42
CA MET A 31 17.20 18.05 -10.68
C MET A 31 18.70 17.70 -10.51
N GLU A 32 19.45 18.50 -9.75
CA GLU A 32 20.87 18.30 -9.53
C GLU A 32 21.13 17.02 -8.73
N GLU A 33 20.42 16.84 -7.62
CA GLU A 33 20.49 15.65 -6.77
C GLU A 33 20.09 14.38 -7.54
N ALA A 34 19.05 14.45 -8.38
CA ALA A 34 18.60 13.33 -9.20
C ALA A 34 19.63 12.94 -10.26
N MET A 35 20.23 13.90 -10.94
CA MET A 35 21.29 13.64 -11.92
C MET A 35 22.55 13.07 -11.26
N GLU A 36 22.92 13.58 -10.08
CA GLU A 36 24.03 13.05 -9.32
C GLU A 36 23.78 11.59 -8.90
N GLU A 37 22.63 11.28 -8.30
CA GLU A 37 22.27 9.92 -7.92
C GLU A 37 22.15 8.99 -9.14
N ALA A 38 21.54 9.45 -10.24
CA ALA A 38 21.45 8.71 -11.48
C ALA A 38 22.84 8.34 -12.04
N SER A 39 23.85 9.21 -11.89
CA SER A 39 25.22 8.97 -12.35
C SER A 39 25.86 7.72 -11.71
N ARG A 40 25.41 7.31 -10.53
CA ARG A 40 25.86 6.12 -9.83
C ARG A 40 25.43 4.81 -10.51
N CYS A 41 24.35 4.83 -11.30
CA CYS A 41 23.89 3.66 -12.04
C CYS A 41 24.87 3.34 -13.17
N ILE A 42 25.31 2.08 -13.28
CA ILE A 42 26.27 1.63 -14.30
C ILE A 42 25.63 1.05 -15.57
N GLY A 43 24.29 1.08 -15.70
CA GLY A 43 23.59 0.60 -16.90
C GLY A 43 23.83 -0.88 -17.19
N CYS A 44 23.58 -1.77 -16.21
CA CYS A 44 23.83 -3.21 -16.33
C CYS A 44 23.09 -3.87 -17.49
N LYS A 45 23.77 -4.66 -18.34
CA LYS A 45 23.10 -5.44 -19.41
C LYS A 45 22.11 -6.46 -18.88
N ASN A 46 22.43 -7.12 -17.76
CA ASN A 46 21.53 -8.04 -17.04
C ASN A 46 21.18 -7.39 -15.70
N ALA A 47 20.26 -6.46 -15.75
CA ALA A 47 19.87 -5.63 -14.61
C ALA A 47 18.98 -6.39 -13.64
N LYS A 48 19.58 -6.94 -12.58
CA LYS A 48 18.83 -7.69 -11.54
C LYS A 48 17.78 -6.81 -10.82
N CYS A 49 17.95 -5.50 -10.81
CA CYS A 49 16.97 -4.58 -10.25
C CYS A 49 15.61 -4.65 -10.98
N ILE A 50 15.59 -4.92 -12.30
CA ILE A 50 14.34 -5.16 -13.06
C ILE A 50 13.62 -6.39 -12.48
N GLN A 51 14.35 -7.48 -12.24
CA GLN A 51 13.80 -8.71 -11.68
C GLN A 51 13.31 -8.55 -10.23
N GLY A 52 13.81 -7.55 -9.53
CA GLY A 52 13.36 -7.18 -8.19
C GLY A 52 12.13 -6.27 -8.17
N CYS A 53 11.66 -5.82 -9.34
CA CYS A 53 10.47 -4.97 -9.47
C CYS A 53 9.26 -5.85 -9.89
N PRO A 54 8.19 -5.91 -9.08
CA PRO A 54 7.01 -6.72 -9.40
C PRO A 54 6.31 -6.37 -10.71
N VAL A 55 6.48 -5.14 -11.20
CA VAL A 55 5.95 -4.69 -12.50
C VAL A 55 7.03 -4.57 -13.58
N SER A 56 8.25 -5.02 -13.29
CA SER A 56 9.37 -5.11 -14.24
C SER A 56 9.73 -3.80 -14.95
N ILE A 57 9.76 -2.66 -14.25
CA ILE A 57 10.19 -1.37 -14.81
C ILE A 57 11.59 -1.49 -15.39
N ASN A 58 11.81 -0.95 -16.60
CA ASN A 58 13.14 -0.83 -17.20
C ASN A 58 14.00 0.21 -16.45
N ILE A 59 14.49 -0.19 -15.27
CA ILE A 59 15.21 0.70 -14.35
C ILE A 59 16.46 1.33 -14.97
N PRO A 60 17.38 0.58 -15.62
CA PRO A 60 18.53 1.21 -16.29
C PRO A 60 18.11 2.17 -17.42
N GLY A 61 16.99 1.88 -18.08
CA GLY A 61 16.46 2.72 -19.17
C GLY A 61 16.05 4.09 -18.67
N PHE A 62 15.15 4.16 -17.66
CA PHE A 62 14.70 5.46 -17.14
C PHE A 62 15.83 6.23 -16.44
N ILE A 63 16.73 5.55 -15.71
CA ILE A 63 17.88 6.21 -15.08
C ILE A 63 18.84 6.75 -16.14
N GLY A 64 19.01 6.03 -17.26
CA GLY A 64 19.78 6.51 -18.41
C GLY A 64 19.24 7.82 -18.97
N LYS A 65 17.91 7.93 -19.09
CA LYS A 65 17.23 9.15 -19.55
C LYS A 65 17.42 10.33 -18.57
N ILE A 66 17.40 10.08 -17.25
CA ILE A 66 17.72 11.12 -16.26
C ILE A 66 19.13 11.66 -16.46
N LYS A 67 20.12 10.79 -16.72
CA LYS A 67 21.51 11.22 -17.00
C LYS A 67 21.65 12.10 -18.23
N GLU A 68 20.78 11.89 -19.23
CA GLU A 68 20.73 12.67 -20.46
C GLU A 68 19.96 13.99 -20.26
N GLY A 69 19.32 14.20 -19.11
CA GLY A 69 18.42 15.33 -18.83
C GLY A 69 17.05 15.20 -19.50
N ASP A 70 16.73 14.03 -20.06
CA ASP A 70 15.47 13.71 -20.73
C ASP A 70 14.47 13.12 -19.72
N ILE A 71 13.84 13.98 -18.90
CA ILE A 71 12.94 13.54 -17.84
C ILE A 71 11.60 13.06 -18.39
N GLU A 72 11.12 13.64 -19.48
CA GLU A 72 9.92 13.17 -20.19
C GLU A 72 10.12 11.77 -20.74
N GLY A 73 11.26 11.52 -21.41
CA GLY A 73 11.62 10.17 -21.87
C GLY A 73 11.80 9.18 -20.72
N ALA A 74 12.30 9.62 -19.56
CA ALA A 74 12.35 8.78 -18.36
C ALA A 74 10.95 8.38 -17.87
N TYR A 75 10.01 9.32 -17.87
CA TYR A 75 8.62 9.07 -17.52
C TYR A 75 7.93 8.10 -18.49
N GLU A 76 8.18 8.26 -19.82
CA GLU A 76 7.66 7.31 -20.81
C GLU A 76 8.14 5.88 -20.54
N VAL A 77 9.44 5.69 -20.27
CA VAL A 77 10.02 4.37 -19.96
C VAL A 77 9.38 3.75 -18.71
N ILE A 78 9.13 4.54 -17.66
CA ILE A 78 8.44 4.06 -16.46
C ILE A 78 6.99 3.69 -16.79
N GLY A 79 6.29 4.52 -17.56
CA GLY A 79 4.88 4.38 -17.92
C GLY A 79 4.55 3.15 -18.78
N GLU A 80 5.56 2.52 -19.44
CA GLU A 80 5.39 1.22 -20.12
C GLU A 80 5.05 0.09 -19.13
N SER A 81 5.49 0.20 -17.88
CA SER A 81 5.36 -0.86 -16.88
C SER A 81 4.55 -0.47 -15.66
N SER A 82 4.59 0.78 -15.22
CA SER A 82 3.97 1.27 -13.99
C SER A 82 2.85 2.27 -14.30
N ALA A 83 1.67 2.02 -13.73
CA ALA A 83 0.52 2.92 -13.83
C ALA A 83 0.54 4.04 -12.75
N LEU A 84 1.28 3.86 -11.64
CA LEU A 84 1.24 4.71 -10.46
C LEU A 84 2.66 5.05 -9.94
N PRO A 85 3.55 5.62 -10.76
CA PRO A 85 4.96 5.79 -10.41
C PRO A 85 5.20 6.78 -9.26
N ALA A 86 4.41 7.86 -9.13
CA ALA A 86 4.56 8.82 -8.04
C ALA A 86 4.20 8.21 -6.67
N ILE A 87 3.26 7.26 -6.68
CA ILE A 87 2.89 6.47 -5.50
C ILE A 87 3.99 5.46 -5.19
N CYS A 88 4.44 4.68 -6.19
CA CYS A 88 5.47 3.65 -6.01
C CYS A 88 6.79 4.22 -5.49
N GLY A 89 7.23 5.35 -6.02
CA GLY A 89 8.44 6.04 -5.57
C GLY A 89 8.42 6.45 -4.09
N ARG A 90 7.22 6.59 -3.49
CA ARG A 90 7.00 6.91 -2.07
C ARG A 90 6.84 5.69 -1.16
N VAL A 91 6.07 4.69 -1.59
CA VAL A 91 5.58 3.63 -0.68
C VAL A 91 6.15 2.23 -0.93
N CYS A 92 6.81 1.98 -2.06
CA CYS A 92 7.45 0.68 -2.30
C CYS A 92 8.54 0.38 -1.26
N PRO A 93 8.66 -0.87 -0.79
CA PRO A 93 9.78 -1.31 0.04
C PRO A 93 11.01 -1.62 -0.85
N GLN A 94 11.59 -0.58 -1.45
CA GLN A 94 12.67 -0.71 -2.43
C GLN A 94 13.89 -1.46 -1.86
N GLU A 95 14.14 -1.30 -0.56
CA GLU A 95 15.22 -1.95 0.19
C GLU A 95 15.13 -3.47 0.20
N SER A 96 13.95 -4.04 0.00
CA SER A 96 13.72 -5.50 -0.13
C SER A 96 13.45 -5.94 -1.57
N GLN A 97 13.29 -5.02 -2.52
CA GLN A 97 12.92 -5.25 -3.91
C GLN A 97 14.01 -4.84 -4.89
N CYS A 98 13.79 -3.79 -5.69
CA CYS A 98 14.71 -3.38 -6.75
C CYS A 98 16.08 -2.93 -6.23
N GLU A 99 16.15 -2.17 -5.15
CA GLU A 99 17.41 -1.69 -4.56
C GLU A 99 18.21 -2.83 -3.93
N CYS A 100 17.54 -3.81 -3.29
CA CYS A 100 18.19 -5.04 -2.78
C CYS A 100 18.97 -5.79 -3.87
N LYS A 101 18.53 -5.72 -5.12
CA LYS A 101 19.16 -6.39 -6.27
C LYS A 101 20.18 -5.52 -6.99
N CYS A 102 20.38 -4.27 -6.58
CA CYS A 102 21.32 -3.37 -7.21
C CYS A 102 22.78 -3.80 -6.94
N ILE A 103 23.56 -3.95 -8.01
CA ILE A 103 24.97 -4.38 -7.92
C ILE A 103 25.86 -3.38 -7.13
N ARG A 104 25.47 -2.10 -7.08
CA ARG A 104 26.18 -1.10 -6.25
C ARG A 104 26.15 -1.46 -4.76
N GLY A 105 25.08 -2.10 -4.30
CA GLY A 105 24.95 -2.57 -2.93
C GLY A 105 25.97 -3.62 -2.48
N LEU A 106 26.72 -4.22 -3.41
CA LEU A 106 27.78 -5.20 -3.07
C LEU A 106 29.05 -4.58 -2.47
N LYS A 107 29.33 -3.29 -2.77
CA LYS A 107 30.54 -2.59 -2.33
C LYS A 107 30.27 -1.22 -1.69
N GLY A 108 29.03 -0.84 -1.60
CA GLY A 108 28.57 0.42 -1.05
C GLY A 108 27.06 0.40 -0.90
N GLU A 109 26.41 1.54 -1.08
CA GLU A 109 24.97 1.65 -1.05
C GLU A 109 24.36 1.42 -2.44
N PRO A 110 23.20 0.75 -2.57
CA PRO A 110 22.49 0.64 -3.85
C PRO A 110 22.10 2.02 -4.39
N VAL A 111 21.80 2.13 -5.66
CA VAL A 111 21.21 3.35 -6.23
C VAL A 111 19.83 3.56 -5.62
N SER A 112 19.47 4.79 -5.29
CA SER A 112 18.16 5.19 -4.75
C SER A 112 17.10 5.16 -5.85
N ILE A 113 16.75 3.97 -6.31
CA ILE A 113 15.89 3.74 -7.48
C ILE A 113 14.51 4.36 -7.23
N GLY A 114 13.91 4.11 -6.05
CA GLY A 114 12.60 4.66 -5.73
C GLY A 114 12.56 6.18 -5.62
N LYS A 115 13.64 6.81 -5.13
CA LYS A 115 13.72 8.28 -5.06
C LYS A 115 13.89 8.90 -6.46
N LEU A 116 14.57 8.21 -7.39
CA LEU A 116 14.66 8.61 -8.79
C LEU A 116 13.33 8.41 -9.54
N GLU A 117 12.63 7.30 -9.31
CA GLU A 117 11.28 7.06 -9.82
C GLU A 117 10.32 8.16 -9.35
N ARG A 118 10.34 8.49 -8.05
CA ARG A 118 9.57 9.59 -7.48
C ARG A 118 9.88 10.91 -8.16
N PHE A 119 11.16 11.26 -8.33
CA PHE A 119 11.58 12.50 -8.98
C PHE A 119 10.99 12.63 -10.39
N VAL A 120 11.10 11.58 -11.20
CA VAL A 120 10.55 11.56 -12.56
C VAL A 120 9.03 11.72 -12.56
N ALA A 121 8.36 11.01 -11.67
CA ALA A 121 6.91 11.05 -11.57
C ALA A 121 6.39 12.40 -11.06
N ASP A 122 7.03 12.99 -10.04
CA ASP A 122 6.69 14.32 -9.53
C ASP A 122 6.86 15.39 -10.61
N TYR A 123 7.98 15.34 -11.37
CA TYR A 123 8.19 16.20 -12.53
C TYR A 123 7.03 16.07 -13.54
N ALA A 124 6.60 14.84 -13.83
CA ALA A 124 5.50 14.60 -14.76
C ALA A 124 4.15 15.09 -14.24
N LEU A 125 3.92 15.06 -12.93
CA LEU A 125 2.71 15.61 -12.30
C LEU A 125 2.72 17.15 -12.28
N GLU A 126 3.86 17.76 -12.05
CA GLU A 126 4.03 19.22 -12.02
C GLU A 126 3.92 19.86 -13.42
N ASN A 127 4.39 19.15 -14.45
CA ASN A 127 4.37 19.62 -15.84
C ASN A 127 3.17 19.08 -16.63
N ASP A 128 2.21 18.42 -16.00
CA ASP A 128 0.99 17.86 -16.62
C ASP A 128 1.27 16.97 -17.85
N ILE A 129 2.33 16.15 -17.77
CA ILE A 129 2.69 15.22 -18.85
C ILE A 129 1.63 14.12 -18.92
N LYS A 130 1.00 13.99 -20.10
CA LYS A 130 -0.13 13.08 -20.30
C LYS A 130 0.32 11.65 -20.63
N PRO A 131 -0.41 10.62 -20.17
CA PRO A 131 -0.16 9.25 -20.58
C PRO A 131 -0.54 9.03 -22.06
N LYS A 132 0.10 8.06 -22.70
CA LYS A 132 -0.27 7.64 -24.07
C LYS A 132 -1.59 6.89 -24.05
N LYS A 133 -2.60 7.43 -24.72
CA LYS A 133 -3.95 6.84 -24.86
C LYS A 133 -4.03 5.99 -26.13
N ALA A 134 -4.87 4.95 -26.13
CA ALA A 134 -5.22 4.23 -27.35
C ALA A 134 -5.88 5.16 -28.38
N GLU A 135 -5.49 5.00 -29.65
CA GLU A 135 -6.05 5.83 -30.74
C GLU A 135 -7.53 5.52 -31.02
N LYS A 136 -7.93 4.25 -30.80
CA LYS A 136 -9.29 3.77 -31.07
C LYS A 136 -9.70 2.74 -30.01
N THR A 137 -11.01 2.69 -29.71
CA THR A 137 -11.59 1.58 -28.93
C THR A 137 -11.53 0.29 -29.74
N ASN A 138 -11.34 -0.83 -29.05
CA ASN A 138 -11.44 -2.17 -29.64
C ASN A 138 -12.87 -2.74 -29.59
N GLY A 139 -13.83 -2.01 -28.96
CA GLY A 139 -15.25 -2.35 -28.86
C GLY A 139 -15.60 -3.35 -27.77
N HIS A 140 -14.65 -3.72 -26.91
CA HIS A 140 -14.87 -4.68 -25.82
C HIS A 140 -14.96 -3.97 -24.47
N LYS A 141 -15.84 -4.46 -23.58
CA LYS A 141 -16.10 -3.88 -22.26
C LYS A 141 -15.55 -4.77 -21.14
N VAL A 142 -14.89 -4.16 -20.17
CA VAL A 142 -14.37 -4.86 -18.97
C VAL A 142 -14.77 -4.08 -17.71
N ALA A 143 -15.32 -4.81 -16.72
CA ALA A 143 -15.61 -4.28 -15.40
C ALA A 143 -14.42 -4.51 -14.45
N VAL A 144 -14.10 -3.52 -13.62
CA VAL A 144 -13.09 -3.63 -12.58
C VAL A 144 -13.74 -3.30 -11.25
N ILE A 145 -13.63 -4.18 -10.26
CA ILE A 145 -14.22 -4.02 -8.93
C ILE A 145 -13.13 -3.57 -7.95
N GLY A 146 -13.25 -2.33 -7.48
CA GLY A 146 -12.31 -1.67 -6.59
C GLY A 146 -11.29 -0.80 -7.32
N SER A 147 -11.13 0.43 -6.83
CA SER A 147 -10.20 1.44 -7.35
C SER A 147 -8.86 1.48 -6.60
N GLY A 148 -8.51 0.41 -5.89
CA GLY A 148 -7.19 0.26 -5.27
C GLY A 148 -6.08 0.04 -6.30
N PRO A 149 -4.82 -0.14 -5.87
CA PRO A 149 -3.67 -0.26 -6.77
C PRO A 149 -3.80 -1.34 -7.86
N SER A 150 -4.36 -2.50 -7.52
CA SER A 150 -4.57 -3.59 -8.49
C SER A 150 -5.61 -3.20 -9.55
N GLY A 151 -6.75 -2.64 -9.11
CA GLY A 151 -7.82 -2.21 -10.01
C GLY A 151 -7.40 -1.06 -10.92
N LEU A 152 -6.75 -0.04 -10.38
CA LEU A 152 -6.22 1.10 -11.18
C LEU A 152 -5.22 0.64 -12.23
N THR A 153 -4.33 -0.31 -11.89
CA THR A 153 -3.35 -0.85 -12.83
C THR A 153 -4.02 -1.69 -13.93
N CYS A 154 -4.93 -2.61 -13.55
CA CYS A 154 -5.68 -3.41 -14.50
C CYS A 154 -6.49 -2.53 -15.46
N ALA A 155 -7.21 -1.55 -14.93
CA ALA A 155 -8.01 -0.62 -15.71
C ALA A 155 -7.15 0.22 -16.66
N GLY A 156 -6.04 0.77 -16.18
CA GLY A 156 -5.13 1.58 -17.00
C GLY A 156 -4.50 0.78 -18.14
N ASP A 157 -4.01 -0.43 -17.86
CA ASP A 157 -3.38 -1.27 -18.88
C ASP A 157 -4.40 -1.76 -19.94
N LEU A 158 -5.62 -2.12 -19.55
CA LEU A 158 -6.70 -2.44 -20.49
C LEU A 158 -7.11 -1.23 -21.33
N ALA A 159 -7.22 -0.04 -20.73
CA ALA A 159 -7.55 1.18 -21.45
C ALA A 159 -6.49 1.55 -22.51
N LYS A 160 -5.19 1.33 -22.23
CA LYS A 160 -4.10 1.48 -23.22
C LYS A 160 -4.26 0.53 -24.41
N LEU A 161 -4.92 -0.61 -24.23
CA LEU A 161 -5.23 -1.57 -25.30
C LEU A 161 -6.54 -1.24 -26.05
N GLY A 162 -7.25 -0.19 -25.65
CA GLY A 162 -8.47 0.29 -26.30
C GLY A 162 -9.76 -0.30 -25.75
N TYR A 163 -9.74 -1.00 -24.61
CA TYR A 163 -10.94 -1.49 -23.94
C TYR A 163 -11.78 -0.35 -23.36
N GLU A 164 -13.09 -0.52 -23.33
CA GLU A 164 -14.01 0.30 -22.55
C GLU A 164 -14.05 -0.24 -21.12
N VAL A 165 -13.35 0.44 -20.22
CA VAL A 165 -13.21 -0.01 -18.82
C VAL A 165 -14.06 0.84 -17.90
N THR A 166 -14.87 0.19 -17.05
CA THR A 166 -15.57 0.83 -15.94
C THR A 166 -15.07 0.26 -14.62
N VAL A 167 -14.63 1.14 -13.72
CA VAL A 167 -14.21 0.79 -12.36
C VAL A 167 -15.35 1.12 -11.40
N PHE A 168 -15.79 0.13 -10.64
CA PHE A 168 -16.82 0.26 -9.60
C PHE A 168 -16.14 0.33 -8.24
N GLU A 169 -16.37 1.42 -7.50
CA GLU A 169 -15.80 1.66 -6.19
C GLU A 169 -16.89 1.77 -5.11
N ALA A 170 -16.71 1.02 -4.03
CA ALA A 170 -17.68 1.02 -2.93
C ALA A 170 -17.67 2.32 -2.12
N LEU A 171 -16.52 2.98 -2.02
CA LEU A 171 -16.36 4.25 -1.29
C LEU A 171 -16.74 5.46 -2.18
N HIS A 172 -16.88 6.61 -1.56
CA HIS A 172 -17.13 7.89 -2.22
C HIS A 172 -15.86 8.50 -2.85
N GLU A 173 -14.69 8.05 -2.46
CA GLU A 173 -13.38 8.48 -3.00
C GLU A 173 -12.65 7.30 -3.64
N LEU A 174 -11.92 7.58 -4.72
CA LEU A 174 -11.13 6.60 -5.47
C LEU A 174 -9.75 6.40 -4.83
N GLY A 175 -9.18 5.22 -4.99
CA GLY A 175 -7.80 4.91 -4.58
C GLY A 175 -7.68 3.81 -3.54
N GLY A 176 -8.77 3.39 -2.90
CA GLY A 176 -8.75 2.33 -1.89
C GLY A 176 -7.75 2.65 -0.76
N VAL A 177 -6.87 1.70 -0.44
CA VAL A 177 -5.86 1.85 0.64
C VAL A 177 -4.93 3.06 0.46
N LEU A 178 -4.74 3.56 -0.75
CA LEU A 178 -3.94 4.75 -1.02
C LEU A 178 -4.56 6.00 -0.38
N VAL A 179 -5.88 6.02 -0.21
CA VAL A 179 -6.63 7.13 0.35
C VAL A 179 -6.98 6.90 1.81
N TYR A 180 -7.55 5.73 2.16
CA TYR A 180 -7.98 5.50 3.54
C TYR A 180 -6.88 5.02 4.47
N GLY A 181 -5.87 4.26 3.95
CA GLY A 181 -4.91 3.55 4.80
C GLY A 181 -3.57 4.26 4.97
N ILE A 182 -3.00 4.84 3.93
CA ILE A 182 -1.67 5.47 3.98
C ILE A 182 -1.82 6.95 4.40
N PRO A 183 -1.11 7.44 5.44
CA PRO A 183 -1.25 8.82 5.92
C PRO A 183 -0.79 9.89 4.93
N GLU A 184 -1.36 11.11 5.08
CA GLU A 184 -1.03 12.29 4.26
C GLU A 184 0.47 12.62 4.27
N PHE A 185 1.13 12.51 5.42
CA PHE A 185 2.56 12.80 5.59
C PHE A 185 3.50 11.79 4.87
N ARG A 186 2.98 10.64 4.40
CA ARG A 186 3.69 9.67 3.55
C ARG A 186 3.27 9.72 2.10
N LEU A 187 1.98 9.90 1.87
CA LEU A 187 1.38 9.86 0.54
C LEU A 187 0.30 10.95 0.43
N PRO A 188 0.64 12.15 -0.04
CA PRO A 188 -0.30 13.26 -0.19
C PRO A 188 -1.46 12.91 -1.13
N LYS A 189 -2.70 13.12 -0.69
CA LYS A 189 -3.89 12.71 -1.46
C LYS A 189 -4.12 13.62 -2.65
N GLU A 190 -4.20 14.92 -2.42
CA GLU A 190 -4.52 15.90 -3.46
C GLU A 190 -3.37 16.04 -4.48
N LYS A 191 -2.13 16.11 -3.99
CA LYS A 191 -0.96 16.39 -4.83
C LYS A 191 -0.46 15.18 -5.61
N VAL A 192 -0.73 13.96 -5.12
CA VAL A 192 -0.18 12.72 -5.69
C VAL A 192 -1.28 11.74 -6.08
N VAL A 193 -2.06 11.21 -5.12
CA VAL A 193 -3.00 10.12 -5.38
C VAL A 193 -4.06 10.53 -6.40
N LYS A 194 -4.72 11.67 -6.19
CA LYS A 194 -5.76 12.15 -7.11
C LYS A 194 -5.20 12.45 -8.49
N LYS A 195 -4.00 13.04 -8.59
CA LYS A 195 -3.37 13.30 -9.89
C LYS A 195 -2.99 12.04 -10.64
N GLU A 196 -2.50 11.01 -9.96
CA GLU A 196 -2.23 9.70 -10.57
C GLU A 196 -3.53 9.05 -11.07
N ILE A 197 -4.62 9.13 -10.30
CA ILE A 197 -5.94 8.62 -10.71
C ILE A 197 -6.50 9.42 -11.91
N GLU A 198 -6.34 10.75 -11.95
CA GLU A 198 -6.74 11.55 -13.10
C GLU A 198 -6.01 11.11 -14.38
N LYS A 199 -4.73 10.74 -14.31
CA LYS A 199 -4.02 10.17 -15.45
C LYS A 199 -4.65 8.85 -15.94
N VAL A 200 -5.16 8.02 -15.03
CA VAL A 200 -5.90 6.81 -15.41
C VAL A 200 -7.25 7.17 -16.07
N LYS A 201 -7.95 8.19 -15.59
CA LYS A 201 -9.17 8.71 -16.24
C LYS A 201 -8.89 9.24 -17.64
N GLU A 202 -7.78 9.93 -17.84
CA GLU A 202 -7.35 10.47 -19.14
C GLU A 202 -7.14 9.37 -20.18
N LEU A 203 -6.82 8.15 -19.79
CA LEU A 203 -6.80 6.99 -20.69
C LEU A 203 -8.19 6.59 -21.21
N GLY A 204 -9.25 7.10 -20.59
CA GLY A 204 -10.65 6.82 -20.96
C GLY A 204 -11.39 5.87 -20.01
N VAL A 205 -10.77 5.53 -18.87
CA VAL A 205 -11.40 4.72 -17.82
C VAL A 205 -12.56 5.50 -17.18
N LYS A 206 -13.72 4.86 -17.07
CA LYS A 206 -14.87 5.37 -16.33
C LYS A 206 -14.80 4.91 -14.88
N PHE A 207 -15.28 5.74 -13.96
CA PHE A 207 -15.33 5.42 -12.52
C PHE A 207 -16.73 5.69 -11.99
N GLU A 208 -17.26 4.70 -11.27
CA GLU A 208 -18.54 4.79 -10.57
C GLU A 208 -18.30 4.53 -9.08
N THR A 209 -18.42 5.59 -8.27
CA THR A 209 -18.29 5.53 -6.81
C THR A 209 -19.62 5.22 -6.14
N ASN A 210 -19.57 4.80 -4.85
CA ASN A 210 -20.74 4.40 -4.07
C ASN A 210 -21.50 3.19 -4.65
N VAL A 211 -20.81 2.35 -5.42
CA VAL A 211 -21.35 1.12 -5.98
C VAL A 211 -20.76 -0.09 -5.26
N VAL A 212 -21.56 -0.76 -4.44
CA VAL A 212 -21.14 -1.91 -3.64
C VAL A 212 -21.53 -3.19 -4.39
N ILE A 213 -20.55 -3.81 -5.07
CA ILE A 213 -20.76 -5.09 -5.76
C ILE A 213 -21.11 -6.19 -4.75
N GLY A 214 -22.17 -6.93 -5.04
CA GLY A 214 -22.81 -7.87 -4.12
C GLY A 214 -23.96 -7.26 -3.30
N LYS A 215 -24.25 -5.96 -3.47
CA LYS A 215 -25.39 -5.26 -2.85
C LYS A 215 -26.20 -4.45 -3.87
N SER A 216 -25.59 -3.47 -4.53
CA SER A 216 -26.26 -2.63 -5.53
C SER A 216 -26.38 -3.34 -6.87
N THR A 217 -25.41 -4.14 -7.25
CA THR A 217 -25.40 -5.04 -8.41
C THR A 217 -24.48 -6.23 -8.11
N THR A 218 -24.59 -7.30 -8.90
CA THR A 218 -23.76 -8.51 -8.76
C THR A 218 -22.82 -8.67 -9.96
N ILE A 219 -21.82 -9.56 -9.84
CA ILE A 219 -20.92 -9.89 -10.96
C ILE A 219 -21.73 -10.49 -12.13
N ASP A 220 -22.71 -11.36 -11.84
CA ASP A 220 -23.56 -11.98 -12.87
C ASP A 220 -24.38 -10.92 -13.61
N GLN A 221 -24.96 -9.95 -12.91
CA GLN A 221 -25.67 -8.84 -13.54
C GLN A 221 -24.75 -7.97 -14.41
N LEU A 222 -23.54 -7.67 -13.99
CA LEU A 222 -22.58 -6.95 -14.83
C LEU A 222 -22.29 -7.69 -16.15
N MET A 223 -22.14 -9.01 -16.09
CA MET A 223 -21.84 -9.82 -17.27
C MET A 223 -23.07 -10.10 -18.16
N GLU A 224 -24.24 -10.35 -17.56
CA GLU A 224 -25.42 -10.80 -18.28
C GLU A 224 -26.34 -9.64 -18.71
N GLU A 225 -26.40 -8.54 -17.92
CA GLU A 225 -27.35 -7.44 -18.17
C GLU A 225 -26.64 -6.18 -18.71
N GLU A 226 -25.34 -5.96 -18.38
CA GLU A 226 -24.59 -4.77 -18.76
C GLU A 226 -23.52 -5.03 -19.84
N ASP A 227 -23.48 -6.27 -20.39
CA ASP A 227 -22.58 -6.70 -21.46
C ASP A 227 -21.08 -6.57 -21.18
N PHE A 228 -20.63 -6.68 -19.92
CA PHE A 228 -19.23 -6.79 -19.62
C PHE A 228 -18.71 -8.20 -19.96
N GLU A 229 -17.67 -8.26 -20.81
CA GLU A 229 -17.15 -9.54 -21.32
C GLU A 229 -16.17 -10.22 -20.35
N ALA A 230 -15.61 -9.44 -19.42
CA ALA A 230 -14.80 -9.93 -18.31
C ALA A 230 -14.90 -9.01 -17.10
N VAL A 231 -14.60 -9.56 -15.92
CA VAL A 231 -14.60 -8.83 -14.65
C VAL A 231 -13.26 -9.06 -13.94
N PHE A 232 -12.65 -7.99 -13.43
CA PHE A 232 -11.51 -8.06 -12.54
C PHE A 232 -11.91 -7.69 -11.11
N ILE A 233 -11.61 -8.55 -10.13
CA ILE A 233 -11.86 -8.31 -8.70
C ILE A 233 -10.58 -7.84 -8.01
N GLY A 234 -10.51 -6.55 -7.71
CA GLY A 234 -9.44 -5.90 -6.95
C GLY A 234 -9.92 -5.26 -5.66
N SER A 235 -10.88 -5.91 -4.97
CA SER A 235 -11.58 -5.38 -3.79
C SER A 235 -10.72 -5.24 -2.52
N GLY A 236 -9.48 -5.73 -2.55
CA GLY A 236 -8.54 -5.62 -1.45
C GLY A 236 -8.87 -6.49 -0.23
N ALA A 237 -8.26 -6.17 0.91
CA ALA A 237 -8.46 -6.82 2.20
C ALA A 237 -8.63 -5.74 3.28
N GLY A 238 -9.88 -5.43 3.63
CA GLY A 238 -10.23 -4.34 4.56
C GLY A 238 -10.81 -4.79 5.90
N LEU A 239 -11.08 -6.09 6.09
CA LEU A 239 -11.65 -6.61 7.34
C LEU A 239 -10.54 -6.81 8.38
N PRO A 240 -10.54 -6.05 9.49
CA PRO A 240 -9.45 -6.08 10.46
C PRO A 240 -9.41 -7.38 11.26
N MET A 241 -8.20 -7.77 11.68
CA MET A 241 -7.97 -8.90 12.57
C MET A 241 -7.78 -8.42 14.01
N PHE A 242 -8.30 -9.21 14.95
CA PHE A 242 -8.18 -9.02 16.39
C PHE A 242 -7.47 -10.21 17.03
N MET A 243 -7.05 -10.07 18.30
CA MET A 243 -6.32 -11.11 19.02
C MET A 243 -7.24 -12.17 19.65
N GLY A 244 -8.51 -11.83 19.93
CA GLY A 244 -9.43 -12.66 20.70
C GLY A 244 -9.13 -12.65 22.21
N ILE A 245 -8.58 -11.55 22.73
CA ILE A 245 -8.26 -11.39 24.14
C ILE A 245 -9.38 -10.64 24.89
N PRO A 246 -9.49 -10.82 26.23
CA PRO A 246 -10.47 -10.09 27.04
C PRO A 246 -10.31 -8.56 26.86
N GLY A 247 -11.44 -7.86 26.80
CA GLY A 247 -11.48 -6.40 26.71
C GLY A 247 -11.38 -5.82 25.29
N GLU A 248 -11.21 -6.60 24.23
CA GLU A 248 -11.10 -6.09 22.84
C GLU A 248 -12.34 -5.35 22.32
N THR A 249 -13.49 -5.48 22.98
CA THR A 249 -14.73 -4.77 22.61
C THR A 249 -14.99 -3.53 23.45
N ALA A 250 -14.02 -3.12 24.27
CA ALA A 250 -14.12 -1.94 25.12
C ALA A 250 -14.10 -0.62 24.29
N ASN A 251 -14.68 0.43 24.89
CA ASN A 251 -14.54 1.78 24.33
C ASN A 251 -13.07 2.21 24.38
N GLY A 252 -12.57 2.79 23.30
CA GLY A 252 -11.15 3.15 23.15
C GLY A 252 -10.32 2.07 22.47
N VAL A 253 -10.89 0.91 22.11
CA VAL A 253 -10.26 -0.10 21.23
C VAL A 253 -10.73 0.13 19.80
N MET A 254 -9.78 0.24 18.88
CA MET A 254 -10.05 0.41 17.45
C MET A 254 -9.12 -0.47 16.60
N SER A 255 -9.55 -0.83 15.42
CA SER A 255 -8.62 -1.34 14.41
C SER A 255 -7.82 -0.19 13.79
N ALA A 256 -6.61 -0.48 13.33
CA ALA A 256 -5.81 0.51 12.59
C ALA A 256 -6.52 0.98 11.31
N ASN A 257 -7.28 0.10 10.64
CA ASN A 257 -8.09 0.49 9.48
C ASN A 257 -9.14 1.54 9.84
N GLU A 258 -9.86 1.36 10.94
CA GLU A 258 -10.84 2.34 11.41
C GLU A 258 -10.17 3.68 11.75
N TYR A 259 -9.09 3.62 12.55
CA TYR A 259 -8.37 4.80 12.98
C TYR A 259 -7.81 5.61 11.80
N LEU A 260 -7.13 4.92 10.87
CA LEU A 260 -6.56 5.54 9.67
C LEU A 260 -7.62 6.01 8.68
N THR A 261 -8.74 5.30 8.53
CA THR A 261 -9.85 5.75 7.69
C THR A 261 -10.43 7.07 8.21
N ARG A 262 -10.64 7.20 9.52
CA ARG A 262 -11.11 8.44 10.14
C ARG A 262 -10.12 9.58 9.93
N SER A 263 -8.82 9.33 10.12
CA SER A 263 -7.79 10.34 9.92
C SER A 263 -7.62 10.71 8.44
N ASN A 264 -7.43 9.74 7.56
CA ASN A 264 -7.02 10.00 6.17
C ASN A 264 -8.20 10.31 5.24
N LEU A 265 -9.17 9.39 5.11
CA LEU A 265 -10.31 9.53 4.21
C LEU A 265 -11.31 10.56 4.73
N MET A 266 -11.61 10.50 6.03
CA MET A 266 -12.56 11.40 6.68
C MET A 266 -11.89 12.67 7.23
N LYS A 267 -10.58 12.83 7.04
CA LYS A 267 -9.78 14.02 7.34
C LYS A 267 -9.87 14.52 8.79
N ALA A 268 -9.92 13.59 9.77
CA ALA A 268 -10.01 13.95 11.18
C ALA A 268 -8.78 14.70 11.72
N PHE A 269 -7.69 14.77 10.95
CA PHE A 269 -6.50 15.57 11.27
C PHE A 269 -6.62 17.06 10.88
N ASP A 270 -7.65 17.43 10.13
CA ASP A 270 -7.86 18.76 9.59
C ASP A 270 -9.04 19.42 10.33
N ASP A 271 -8.77 20.45 11.07
CA ASP A 271 -9.75 21.20 11.91
C ASP A 271 -10.92 21.80 11.12
N SER A 272 -10.86 21.81 9.79
CA SER A 272 -11.97 22.24 8.94
C SER A 272 -13.04 21.16 8.74
N TYR A 273 -12.80 19.94 9.25
CA TYR A 273 -13.73 18.81 9.17
C TYR A 273 -14.22 18.39 10.57
N ASP A 274 -15.53 18.15 10.68
CA ASP A 274 -16.16 17.72 11.94
C ASP A 274 -16.03 16.20 12.23
N THR A 275 -15.02 15.53 11.67
CA THR A 275 -14.83 14.09 11.86
C THR A 275 -14.33 13.78 13.26
N PRO A 276 -15.11 13.05 14.09
CA PRO A 276 -14.65 12.69 15.42
C PRO A 276 -13.57 11.64 15.37
N ILE A 277 -12.49 11.86 16.12
CA ILE A 277 -11.43 10.88 16.37
C ILE A 277 -11.09 10.88 17.86
N ALA A 278 -11.02 9.68 18.44
CA ALA A 278 -10.45 9.52 19.77
C ALA A 278 -8.92 9.57 19.63
N ALA A 279 -8.35 10.76 19.79
CA ALA A 279 -6.89 10.94 19.66
C ALA A 279 -6.12 10.16 20.76
N GLY A 280 -6.72 10.05 21.98
CA GLY A 280 -6.07 9.49 23.15
C GLY A 280 -4.98 10.42 23.73
N ASN A 281 -4.60 10.18 24.99
CA ASN A 281 -3.40 10.80 25.56
C ASN A 281 -2.23 9.82 25.56
N LYS A 282 -2.53 8.52 25.82
CA LYS A 282 -1.58 7.42 25.79
C LYS A 282 -2.14 6.31 24.91
N VAL A 283 -1.51 6.07 23.79
CA VAL A 283 -1.97 5.13 22.76
C VAL A 283 -1.04 3.93 22.67
N ALA A 284 -1.59 2.73 22.78
CA ALA A 284 -0.88 1.49 22.51
C ALA A 284 -1.27 0.95 21.13
N VAL A 285 -0.30 0.87 20.22
CA VAL A 285 -0.47 0.28 18.88
C VAL A 285 0.07 -1.14 18.88
N ILE A 286 -0.79 -2.11 18.63
CA ILE A 286 -0.44 -3.53 18.69
C ILE A 286 -0.09 -4.02 17.30
N GLY A 287 1.20 -4.26 17.06
CA GLY A 287 1.72 -4.72 15.77
C GLY A 287 3.04 -4.08 15.39
N GLY A 288 3.67 -4.55 14.30
CA GLY A 288 5.00 -4.09 13.88
C GLY A 288 5.14 -3.91 12.36
N GLY A 289 4.03 -3.90 11.61
CA GLY A 289 4.01 -3.67 10.16
C GLY A 289 3.92 -2.19 9.77
N ASN A 290 3.90 -1.90 8.47
CA ASN A 290 3.76 -0.54 7.97
C ASN A 290 2.50 0.15 8.50
N VAL A 291 1.39 -0.58 8.62
CA VAL A 291 0.12 -0.05 9.16
C VAL A 291 0.25 0.35 10.63
N ALA A 292 1.08 -0.38 11.42
CA ALA A 292 1.37 -0.02 12.80
C ALA A 292 2.20 1.27 12.88
N MET A 293 3.20 1.43 12.00
CA MET A 293 3.98 2.67 11.90
C MET A 293 3.08 3.85 11.52
N ASP A 294 2.19 3.64 10.56
CA ASP A 294 1.24 4.65 10.08
C ASP A 294 0.27 5.09 11.18
N ALA A 295 -0.33 4.14 11.90
CA ALA A 295 -1.24 4.43 13.01
C ALA A 295 -0.51 5.13 14.18
N ALA A 296 0.68 4.66 14.54
CA ALA A 296 1.47 5.23 15.63
C ALA A 296 1.90 6.67 15.31
N ARG A 297 2.43 6.91 14.12
CA ARG A 297 2.87 8.25 13.70
C ARG A 297 1.69 9.22 13.51
N THR A 298 0.51 8.71 13.14
CA THR A 298 -0.73 9.50 13.10
C THR A 298 -1.17 9.89 14.51
N ALA A 299 -1.20 8.94 15.46
CA ALA A 299 -1.58 9.21 16.84
C ALA A 299 -0.63 10.22 17.52
N LEU A 300 0.69 10.11 17.25
CA LEU A 300 1.69 11.05 17.72
C LEU A 300 1.41 12.49 17.24
N ARG A 301 1.07 12.65 15.94
CA ARG A 301 0.74 13.96 15.35
C ARG A 301 -0.55 14.55 15.91
N LEU A 302 -1.45 13.71 16.39
CA LEU A 302 -2.68 14.13 17.09
C LEU A 302 -2.46 14.42 18.58
N GLY A 303 -1.20 14.34 19.06
CA GLY A 303 -0.78 14.78 20.39
C GLY A 303 -0.63 13.69 21.46
N ALA A 304 -0.74 12.41 21.09
CA ALA A 304 -0.62 11.30 22.03
C ALA A 304 0.84 10.92 22.33
N GLU A 305 1.10 10.40 23.54
CA GLU A 305 2.24 9.54 23.82
C GLU A 305 1.95 8.16 23.23
N VAL A 306 2.83 7.62 22.39
CA VAL A 306 2.53 6.43 21.59
C VAL A 306 3.53 5.31 21.84
N HIS A 307 2.99 4.13 22.14
CA HIS A 307 3.71 2.89 22.34
C HIS A 307 3.37 1.88 21.23
N ILE A 308 4.39 1.40 20.51
CA ILE A 308 4.26 0.22 19.63
C ILE A 308 4.59 -1.02 20.45
N VAL A 309 3.60 -1.88 20.64
CA VAL A 309 3.76 -3.16 21.35
C VAL A 309 3.90 -4.27 20.30
N TYR A 310 5.06 -4.93 20.29
CA TYR A 310 5.37 -5.95 19.30
C TYR A 310 6.03 -7.20 19.91
N ARG A 311 5.49 -8.36 19.58
CA ARG A 311 5.86 -9.65 20.17
C ARG A 311 7.24 -10.22 19.77
N ARG A 312 7.93 -9.61 18.80
CA ARG A 312 9.28 -10.00 18.37
C ARG A 312 10.25 -8.84 18.56
N SER A 313 11.52 -9.02 18.16
CA SER A 313 12.52 -7.98 18.22
C SER A 313 12.46 -7.05 17.00
N GLU A 314 13.29 -6.02 17.01
CA GLU A 314 13.42 -5.07 15.92
C GLU A 314 13.82 -5.73 14.59
N ALA A 315 14.67 -6.74 14.65
CA ALA A 315 15.14 -7.46 13.46
C ALA A 315 14.00 -8.20 12.73
N GLU A 316 12.92 -8.53 13.40
CA GLU A 316 11.75 -9.20 12.83
C GLU A 316 10.60 -8.23 12.48
N LEU A 317 10.78 -6.91 12.62
CA LEU A 317 9.77 -5.93 12.20
C LEU A 317 9.51 -6.04 10.69
N PRO A 318 8.27 -6.28 10.25
CA PRO A 318 7.96 -6.35 8.82
C PRO A 318 7.76 -4.99 8.17
N ALA A 319 7.79 -3.90 8.94
CA ALA A 319 7.70 -2.54 8.43
C ALA A 319 8.96 -2.16 7.64
N ARG A 320 8.84 -1.22 6.71
CA ARG A 320 9.97 -0.61 6.02
C ARG A 320 10.95 0.01 7.01
N VAL A 321 12.23 -0.18 6.75
CA VAL A 321 13.31 0.35 7.63
C VAL A 321 13.19 1.87 7.77
N GLU A 322 12.90 2.59 6.68
CA GLU A 322 12.71 4.04 6.66
C GLU A 322 11.57 4.46 7.61
N GLU A 323 10.44 3.74 7.61
CA GLU A 323 9.28 4.05 8.46
C GLU A 323 9.54 3.78 9.95
N VAL A 324 10.31 2.74 10.26
CA VAL A 324 10.75 2.45 11.64
C VAL A 324 11.68 3.56 12.14
N HIS A 325 12.63 4.02 11.32
CA HIS A 325 13.52 5.13 11.65
C HIS A 325 12.71 6.41 11.90
N HIS A 326 11.81 6.77 10.99
CA HIS A 326 10.97 7.95 11.14
C HIS A 326 10.14 7.91 12.43
N ALA A 327 9.52 6.77 12.75
CA ALA A 327 8.74 6.61 13.97
C ALA A 327 9.59 6.85 15.24
N LYS A 328 10.81 6.29 15.28
CA LYS A 328 11.74 6.47 16.40
C LYS A 328 12.23 7.91 16.55
N GLU A 329 12.62 8.54 15.44
CA GLU A 329 13.09 9.93 15.43
C GLU A 329 11.99 10.91 15.85
N GLU A 330 10.74 10.61 15.52
CA GLU A 330 9.55 11.39 15.88
C GLU A 330 9.16 11.21 17.37
N GLY A 331 9.66 10.17 18.03
CA GLY A 331 9.46 9.97 19.48
C GLY A 331 8.49 8.83 19.84
N VAL A 332 8.12 7.97 18.90
CA VAL A 332 7.33 6.75 19.18
C VAL A 332 8.17 5.78 20.03
N ILE A 333 7.59 5.26 21.09
CA ILE A 333 8.22 4.31 22.02
C ILE A 333 7.99 2.88 21.49
N PHE A 334 9.03 2.05 21.47
CA PHE A 334 8.96 0.68 21.01
C PHE A 334 9.10 -0.31 22.17
N ASP A 335 7.99 -0.93 22.55
CA ASP A 335 7.90 -2.01 23.53
C ASP A 335 8.01 -3.34 22.78
N LEU A 336 9.23 -3.74 22.49
CA LEU A 336 9.55 -4.97 21.75
C LEU A 336 9.61 -6.18 22.67
N LEU A 337 9.42 -7.39 22.10
CA LEU A 337 9.37 -8.65 22.87
C LEU A 337 8.27 -8.62 23.92
N GLN A 338 7.10 -8.09 23.54
CA GLN A 338 5.94 -7.95 24.41
C GLN A 338 4.67 -8.29 23.66
N ASN A 339 3.75 -8.98 24.31
CA ASN A 339 2.47 -9.39 23.72
C ASN A 339 1.31 -9.09 24.68
N PRO A 340 0.26 -8.39 24.23
CA PRO A 340 -0.93 -8.19 25.06
C PRO A 340 -1.65 -9.51 25.38
N THR A 341 -2.13 -9.64 26.59
CA THR A 341 -2.94 -10.79 27.05
C THR A 341 -4.35 -10.39 27.45
N GLU A 342 -4.55 -9.12 27.79
CA GLU A 342 -5.84 -8.57 28.23
C GLU A 342 -5.84 -7.06 28.06
N ILE A 343 -6.98 -6.48 27.69
CA ILE A 343 -7.23 -5.04 27.73
C ILE A 343 -7.99 -4.73 29.00
N LEU A 344 -7.41 -3.85 29.83
CA LEU A 344 -7.96 -3.47 31.11
C LEU A 344 -8.97 -2.33 30.92
N VAL A 345 -10.15 -2.47 31.54
CA VAL A 345 -11.22 -1.48 31.41
C VAL A 345 -11.59 -0.88 32.76
N ASP A 346 -12.11 0.35 32.73
CA ASP A 346 -12.67 1.01 33.90
C ASP A 346 -14.13 0.57 34.14
N GLU A 347 -14.76 1.14 35.17
CA GLU A 347 -16.16 0.86 35.54
C GLU A 347 -17.19 1.30 34.47
N ASN A 348 -16.79 2.19 33.55
CA ASN A 348 -17.63 2.68 32.46
C ASN A 348 -17.38 1.93 31.13
N GLY A 349 -16.50 0.93 31.13
CA GLY A 349 -16.14 0.13 29.96
C GLY A 349 -15.16 0.81 29.00
N TRP A 350 -14.39 1.80 29.48
CA TRP A 350 -13.32 2.44 28.72
C TRP A 350 -11.96 1.82 29.03
N VAL A 351 -11.09 1.80 28.04
CA VAL A 351 -9.70 1.38 28.19
C VAL A 351 -8.99 2.22 29.24
N LYS A 352 -8.29 1.57 30.18
CA LYS A 352 -7.40 2.20 31.18
C LYS A 352 -5.98 1.66 31.13
N GLY A 353 -5.73 0.61 30.35
CA GLY A 353 -4.43 -0.02 30.20
C GLY A 353 -4.50 -1.35 29.47
N ILE A 354 -3.34 -1.93 29.26
CA ILE A 354 -3.17 -3.28 28.71
C ILE A 354 -2.29 -4.11 29.63
N LYS A 355 -2.65 -5.38 29.82
CA LYS A 355 -1.81 -6.37 30.46
C LYS A 355 -0.96 -7.06 29.39
N ILE A 356 0.34 -7.07 29.57
CA ILE A 356 1.28 -7.65 28.62
C ILE A 356 2.12 -8.73 29.29
N ILE A 357 2.62 -9.66 28.47
CA ILE A 357 3.58 -10.69 28.86
C ILE A 357 4.86 -10.50 28.05
N LYS A 358 6.02 -10.69 28.68
CA LYS A 358 7.31 -10.66 27.96
C LYS A 358 7.46 -11.88 27.07
N MET A 359 8.16 -11.68 25.96
CA MET A 359 8.42 -12.72 24.95
C MET A 359 9.92 -12.98 24.83
N GLU A 360 10.26 -14.21 24.49
CA GLU A 360 11.58 -14.61 24.04
C GLU A 360 11.50 -15.12 22.60
N LEU A 361 12.63 -15.11 21.87
CA LEU A 361 12.71 -15.60 20.52
C LEU A 361 13.21 -17.02 20.48
N GLY A 362 12.36 -17.94 20.02
CA GLY A 362 12.68 -19.33 19.76
C GLY A 362 13.22 -19.53 18.33
N GLU A 363 13.03 -20.74 17.82
CA GLU A 363 13.46 -21.15 16.47
C GLU A 363 12.69 -20.36 15.37
N PRO A 364 13.30 -20.18 14.18
CA PRO A 364 12.64 -19.55 13.04
C PRO A 364 11.38 -20.28 12.60
N ASP A 365 10.34 -19.52 12.24
CA ASP A 365 9.13 -20.03 11.61
C ASP A 365 9.32 -20.27 10.09
N ALA A 366 8.27 -20.70 9.38
CA ALA A 366 8.32 -20.94 7.94
C ALA A 366 8.65 -19.68 7.10
N SER A 367 8.48 -18.47 7.67
CA SER A 367 8.88 -17.20 7.04
C SER A 367 10.34 -16.82 7.32
N GLY A 368 11.07 -17.63 8.07
CA GLY A 368 12.45 -17.36 8.52
C GLY A 368 12.55 -16.40 9.72
N ARG A 369 11.42 -15.92 10.28
CA ARG A 369 11.41 -15.06 11.48
C ARG A 369 11.33 -15.92 12.73
N ARG A 370 12.09 -15.55 13.76
CA ARG A 370 12.10 -16.30 15.03
C ARG A 370 10.74 -16.27 15.70
N ARG A 371 10.29 -17.43 16.16
CA ARG A 371 8.98 -17.60 16.79
C ARG A 371 8.96 -16.94 18.17
N PRO A 372 7.97 -16.09 18.49
CA PRO A 372 7.83 -15.54 19.83
C PRO A 372 7.31 -16.61 20.80
N VAL A 373 7.92 -16.69 21.98
CA VAL A 373 7.57 -17.62 23.08
C VAL A 373 7.32 -16.81 24.35
N GLU A 374 6.23 -17.07 25.03
CA GLU A 374 5.88 -16.38 26.27
C GLU A 374 6.84 -16.74 27.42
N VAL A 375 7.16 -15.75 28.25
CA VAL A 375 7.92 -15.92 29.50
C VAL A 375 6.93 -15.94 30.66
N PRO A 376 6.58 -17.11 31.18
CA PRO A 376 5.57 -17.23 32.25
C PRO A 376 5.94 -16.45 33.52
N GLY A 377 4.98 -15.76 34.11
CA GLY A 377 5.19 -14.97 35.33
C GLY A 377 5.86 -13.62 35.10
N SER A 378 5.94 -13.16 33.84
CA SER A 378 6.51 -11.86 33.47
C SER A 378 5.47 -10.78 33.19
N GLU A 379 4.20 -11.07 33.49
CA GLU A 379 3.09 -10.17 33.20
C GLU A 379 3.20 -8.88 33.99
N TYR A 380 2.86 -7.77 33.34
CA TYR A 380 2.73 -6.44 33.94
C TYR A 380 1.76 -5.58 33.14
N GLU A 381 1.44 -4.39 33.63
CA GLU A 381 0.47 -3.49 33.02
C GLU A 381 1.16 -2.26 32.42
N ILE A 382 0.69 -1.84 31.24
CA ILE A 382 0.98 -0.55 30.63
C ILE A 382 -0.30 0.28 30.66
N GLU A 383 -0.21 1.46 31.26
CA GLU A 383 -1.32 2.42 31.27
C GLU A 383 -1.52 3.02 29.88
N CYS A 384 -2.72 2.94 29.35
CA CYS A 384 -3.12 3.62 28.11
C CYS A 384 -4.64 3.84 28.11
N ASP A 385 -5.12 4.82 27.35
CA ASP A 385 -6.55 5.12 27.21
C ASP A 385 -7.10 4.72 25.82
N THR A 386 -6.22 4.37 24.91
CA THR A 386 -6.57 3.96 23.55
C THR A 386 -5.67 2.80 23.09
N VAL A 387 -6.30 1.79 22.46
CA VAL A 387 -5.61 0.65 21.87
C VAL A 387 -5.95 0.55 20.40
N ILE A 388 -4.92 0.51 19.54
CA ILE A 388 -5.07 0.38 18.10
C ILE A 388 -4.53 -0.99 17.64
N MET A 389 -5.44 -1.88 17.19
CA MET A 389 -5.10 -3.20 16.70
C MET A 389 -4.58 -3.12 15.25
N SER A 390 -3.31 -3.43 15.03
CA SER A 390 -2.63 -3.37 13.74
C SER A 390 -2.03 -4.75 13.36
N LEU A 391 -2.88 -5.77 13.35
CA LEU A 391 -2.48 -7.19 13.22
C LEU A 391 -2.62 -7.74 11.80
N GLY A 392 -3.06 -6.90 10.87
CA GLY A 392 -3.37 -7.27 9.49
C GLY A 392 -4.86 -7.31 9.22
N THR A 393 -5.18 -7.66 7.97
CA THR A 393 -6.55 -7.66 7.45
C THR A 393 -6.81 -8.88 6.59
N SER A 394 -8.09 -9.23 6.42
CA SER A 394 -8.58 -10.24 5.49
C SER A 394 -9.56 -9.64 4.47
N PRO A 395 -9.80 -10.30 3.32
CA PRO A 395 -10.80 -9.85 2.37
C PRO A 395 -12.21 -9.85 2.97
N ASN A 396 -13.03 -8.88 2.52
CA ASN A 396 -14.45 -8.86 2.89
C ASN A 396 -15.18 -9.99 2.14
N PRO A 397 -15.95 -10.86 2.82
CA PRO A 397 -16.62 -12.01 2.20
C PRO A 397 -17.81 -11.63 1.31
N LEU A 398 -18.19 -10.36 1.20
CA LEU A 398 -19.39 -9.95 0.48
C LEU A 398 -19.39 -10.45 -0.97
N ILE A 399 -18.31 -10.21 -1.73
CA ILE A 399 -18.24 -10.62 -3.15
C ILE A 399 -18.31 -12.14 -3.28
N SER A 400 -17.52 -12.87 -2.50
CA SER A 400 -17.52 -14.34 -2.57
C SER A 400 -18.84 -14.97 -2.12
N SER A 401 -19.54 -14.39 -1.16
CA SER A 401 -20.83 -14.89 -0.67
C SER A 401 -22.01 -14.57 -1.61
N THR A 402 -21.83 -13.64 -2.56
CA THR A 402 -22.87 -13.22 -3.50
C THR A 402 -22.56 -13.58 -4.96
N THR A 403 -21.49 -14.34 -5.19
CA THR A 403 -21.07 -14.77 -6.54
C THR A 403 -20.95 -16.29 -6.55
N GLU A 404 -21.91 -16.96 -7.20
CA GLU A 404 -21.91 -18.42 -7.33
C GLU A 404 -20.74 -18.88 -8.22
N GLY A 405 -20.07 -19.96 -7.81
CA GLY A 405 -18.94 -20.55 -8.55
C GLY A 405 -17.61 -19.85 -8.31
N LEU A 406 -17.52 -18.91 -7.38
CA LEU A 406 -16.26 -18.26 -7.00
C LEU A 406 -15.65 -18.93 -5.75
N ASP A 407 -14.55 -19.66 -5.94
CA ASP A 407 -13.88 -20.39 -4.87
C ASP A 407 -13.07 -19.45 -3.96
N ILE A 408 -13.07 -19.76 -2.67
CA ILE A 408 -12.26 -19.10 -1.64
C ILE A 408 -11.43 -20.12 -0.86
N ASN A 409 -10.30 -19.68 -0.33
CA ASN A 409 -9.47 -20.50 0.53
C ASN A 409 -9.84 -20.36 2.03
N LYS A 410 -9.17 -21.09 2.89
CA LYS A 410 -9.41 -21.07 4.35
C LYS A 410 -9.19 -19.70 5.03
N TRP A 411 -8.52 -18.77 4.36
CA TRP A 411 -8.29 -17.40 4.84
C TRP A 411 -9.27 -16.39 4.23
N GLN A 412 -10.33 -16.88 3.58
CA GLN A 412 -11.34 -16.05 2.90
C GLN A 412 -10.81 -15.28 1.68
N CYS A 413 -9.62 -15.62 1.18
CA CYS A 413 -9.08 -15.05 -0.04
C CYS A 413 -9.65 -15.79 -1.26
N ILE A 414 -9.90 -15.04 -2.34
CA ILE A 414 -10.35 -15.61 -3.63
C ILE A 414 -9.25 -16.51 -4.18
N VAL A 415 -9.61 -17.69 -4.65
CA VAL A 415 -8.68 -18.60 -5.33
C VAL A 415 -8.52 -18.13 -6.77
N ALA A 416 -7.29 -17.82 -7.16
CA ALA A 416 -6.95 -17.40 -8.51
C ALA A 416 -5.61 -18.01 -8.92
N GLU A 417 -5.45 -18.24 -10.21
CA GLU A 417 -4.17 -18.71 -10.77
C GLU A 417 -3.11 -17.61 -10.69
N GLU A 418 -1.93 -17.93 -10.20
CA GLU A 418 -0.85 -16.94 -9.99
C GLU A 418 -0.39 -16.29 -11.30
N GLU A 419 -0.35 -17.05 -12.40
CA GLU A 419 0.17 -16.60 -13.69
C GLU A 419 -0.82 -15.77 -14.51
N THR A 420 -2.11 -15.85 -14.19
CA THR A 420 -3.19 -15.23 -15.00
C THR A 420 -4.17 -14.40 -14.20
N GLY A 421 -4.28 -14.64 -12.90
CA GLY A 421 -5.34 -14.09 -12.05
C GLY A 421 -6.72 -14.71 -12.33
N ALA A 422 -6.84 -15.75 -13.18
CA ALA A 422 -8.11 -16.41 -13.49
C ALA A 422 -8.67 -17.10 -12.24
N THR A 423 -9.98 -16.91 -12.00
CA THR A 423 -10.69 -17.57 -10.89
C THR A 423 -11.38 -18.85 -11.35
N SER A 424 -12.07 -19.54 -10.45
CA SER A 424 -12.93 -20.68 -10.78
C SER A 424 -14.14 -20.32 -11.65
N LYS A 425 -14.51 -19.03 -11.75
CA LYS A 425 -15.63 -18.54 -12.56
C LYS A 425 -15.12 -17.99 -13.90
N GLU A 426 -15.63 -18.53 -15.01
CA GLU A 426 -15.21 -18.14 -16.35
C GLU A 426 -15.42 -16.62 -16.60
N GLY A 427 -14.43 -15.94 -17.19
CA GLY A 427 -14.44 -14.51 -17.47
C GLY A 427 -14.20 -13.63 -16.24
N VAL A 428 -14.03 -14.23 -15.05
CA VAL A 428 -13.78 -13.52 -13.81
C VAL A 428 -12.33 -13.73 -13.35
N TYR A 429 -11.64 -12.63 -13.13
CA TYR A 429 -10.24 -12.55 -12.69
C TYR A 429 -10.16 -11.86 -11.34
N ALA A 430 -9.12 -12.15 -10.58
CA ALA A 430 -8.89 -11.50 -9.28
C ALA A 430 -7.40 -11.25 -9.04
N GLY A 431 -7.10 -10.22 -8.24
CA GLY A 431 -5.71 -9.92 -7.88
C GLY A 431 -5.56 -8.96 -6.71
N GLY A 432 -4.32 -8.77 -6.28
CA GLY A 432 -3.98 -7.99 -5.10
C GLY A 432 -4.44 -8.65 -3.81
N ASP A 433 -4.69 -7.85 -2.78
CA ASP A 433 -4.96 -8.34 -1.43
C ASP A 433 -6.25 -9.19 -1.32
N ALA A 434 -7.14 -9.12 -2.29
CA ALA A 434 -8.31 -10.01 -2.37
C ALA A 434 -7.93 -11.48 -2.58
N VAL A 435 -6.75 -11.76 -3.14
CA VAL A 435 -6.21 -13.09 -3.44
C VAL A 435 -5.11 -13.49 -2.45
N THR A 436 -4.17 -12.58 -2.16
CA THR A 436 -2.97 -12.89 -1.38
C THR A 436 -3.09 -12.56 0.11
N GLY A 437 -4.15 -11.87 0.52
CA GLY A 437 -4.17 -11.14 1.78
C GLY A 437 -3.36 -9.85 1.70
N ALA A 438 -3.31 -9.08 2.78
CA ALA A 438 -2.64 -7.77 2.79
C ALA A 438 -1.16 -7.88 2.43
N ALA A 439 -0.73 -7.15 1.38
CA ALA A 439 0.62 -7.15 0.85
C ALA A 439 1.10 -5.70 0.59
N THR A 440 1.75 -5.44 -0.53
CA THR A 440 2.27 -4.12 -0.89
C THR A 440 1.55 -3.55 -2.12
N VAL A 441 1.54 -2.22 -2.24
CA VAL A 441 0.96 -1.50 -3.39
C VAL A 441 1.49 -2.08 -4.70
N ILE A 442 2.81 -2.24 -4.84
CA ILE A 442 3.41 -2.70 -6.09
C ILE A 442 3.13 -4.17 -6.42
N LEU A 443 2.96 -5.04 -5.42
CA LEU A 443 2.54 -6.43 -5.65
C LEU A 443 1.09 -6.48 -6.13
N ALA A 444 0.21 -5.67 -5.55
CA ALA A 444 -1.16 -5.53 -6.02
C ALA A 444 -1.22 -4.99 -7.46
N MET A 445 -0.38 -4.01 -7.81
CA MET A 445 -0.24 -3.53 -9.19
C MET A 445 0.23 -4.63 -10.14
N GLY A 446 1.22 -5.44 -9.73
CA GLY A 446 1.70 -6.58 -10.51
C GLY A 446 0.59 -7.57 -10.84
N ALA A 447 -0.24 -7.91 -9.84
CA ALA A 447 -1.40 -8.77 -10.03
C ALA A 447 -2.44 -8.17 -11.01
N GLY A 448 -2.71 -6.86 -10.90
CA GLY A 448 -3.59 -6.14 -11.83
C GLY A 448 -3.07 -6.18 -13.27
N LYS A 449 -1.76 -5.99 -13.45
CA LYS A 449 -1.09 -6.07 -14.76
C LYS A 449 -1.19 -7.48 -15.37
N THR A 450 -0.89 -8.51 -14.58
CA THR A 450 -1.02 -9.91 -14.98
C THR A 450 -2.45 -10.24 -15.43
N ALA A 451 -3.44 -9.82 -14.66
CA ALA A 451 -4.85 -10.03 -15.00
C ALA A 451 -5.26 -9.27 -16.27
N ALA A 452 -4.78 -8.04 -16.48
CA ALA A 452 -5.06 -7.29 -17.71
C ALA A 452 -4.58 -8.02 -18.96
N ASP A 453 -3.35 -8.56 -18.92
CA ASP A 453 -2.81 -9.36 -20.02
C ASP A 453 -3.64 -10.64 -20.28
N ALA A 454 -4.07 -11.32 -19.21
CA ALA A 454 -4.88 -12.53 -19.29
C ALA A 454 -6.28 -12.25 -19.82
N ILE A 455 -6.94 -11.19 -19.36
CA ILE A 455 -8.25 -10.73 -19.84
C ILE A 455 -8.16 -10.40 -21.33
N ASN A 456 -7.12 -9.69 -21.78
CA ASN A 456 -6.93 -9.38 -23.19
C ASN A 456 -6.81 -10.66 -24.03
N LYS A 457 -6.01 -11.64 -23.61
CA LYS A 457 -5.89 -12.94 -24.30
C LYS A 457 -7.22 -13.69 -24.35
N TYR A 458 -7.94 -13.72 -23.24
CA TYR A 458 -9.25 -14.40 -23.15
C TYR A 458 -10.28 -13.82 -24.12
N ILE A 459 -10.46 -12.49 -24.10
CA ILE A 459 -11.46 -11.82 -24.97
C ILE A 459 -11.05 -11.97 -26.44
N MET A 460 -9.77 -11.80 -26.78
CA MET A 460 -9.28 -11.95 -28.16
C MET A 460 -9.34 -13.40 -28.67
N SER A 461 -9.34 -14.40 -27.80
CA SER A 461 -9.46 -15.81 -28.19
C SER A 461 -10.91 -16.22 -28.53
N LYS A 462 -11.92 -15.44 -28.12
CA LYS A 462 -13.34 -15.68 -28.43
C LYS A 462 -13.76 -15.18 -29.83
N LYS A 463 -12.83 -14.52 -30.54
CA LYS A 463 -12.98 -14.16 -31.96
C LYS A 463 -12.65 -15.36 -32.83
#